data_7e8afdb56ee00360935e63ed133becef
#
_entry.id   7e8afdb56ee00360935e63ed133becef
#
_cell.length_a   1.000
_cell.length_b   1.000
_cell.length_c   1.000
_cell.angle_alpha   90.00
_cell.angle_beta   90.00
_cell.angle_gamma   90.00
#
_symmetry.space_group_name_H-M   'P 1'
#
loop_
_entity.id
_entity.type
_entity.pdbx_description
1 polymer ?
#
loop_
_entity_poly.entity_id
_entity_poly.type
_entity_poly.pdbx_seq_one_letter_code
_entity_poly.pdbx_strand_id
1 'polypeptide(L)'
;MLALDRVGKTYPNGVHALARFSAEIRQGEIVAIIGGSGCGKSTLLRAIAGLDPASSGSVRLDDIAISAPHEKIGIIFQEPRLLPWLSVADNIGFGLSELPADVRRERVAKALARVGLADKAKAWPRELSGGQAQRVAIARALVPQPEVLLLDEPFSALDAFTRRDLQDHLLDLWADTRPTLILVTHDVDEAVVLADRVLVMRPRPGRLFETISINLARPRDRNSELFDHFKRHVLTSLDRSLDRNVLDAHGRSDEGGAMWW
;
A
#
# COMPACT_ATOMS: atom_id res chain seq x y z
N MET A 1 -5.43 0.13 -15.63
CA MET A 1 -6.12 -0.74 -14.64
C MET A 1 -5.14 -1.77 -14.11
N LEU A 2 -5.09 -2.02 -12.81
CA LEU A 2 -4.26 -3.08 -12.24
C LEU A 2 -5.12 -4.31 -11.94
N ALA A 3 -4.75 -5.45 -12.51
CA ALA A 3 -5.46 -6.72 -12.35
C ALA A 3 -4.59 -7.76 -11.63
N LEU A 4 -5.15 -8.36 -10.60
CA LEU A 4 -4.60 -9.48 -9.86
C LEU A 4 -5.46 -10.69 -10.16
N ASP A 5 -4.92 -11.67 -10.90
CA ASP A 5 -5.66 -12.90 -11.23
C ASP A 5 -5.05 -14.10 -10.51
N ARG A 6 -5.79 -14.62 -9.53
CA ARG A 6 -5.45 -15.81 -8.73
C ARG A 6 -4.01 -15.84 -8.23
N VAL A 7 -3.51 -14.67 -7.80
CA VAL A 7 -2.14 -14.52 -7.30
C VAL A 7 -1.90 -15.45 -6.12
N GLY A 8 -0.91 -16.31 -6.25
CA GLY A 8 -0.44 -17.21 -5.21
C GLY A 8 1.06 -17.08 -4.99
N LYS A 9 1.50 -17.26 -3.75
CA LYS A 9 2.92 -17.23 -3.38
C LYS A 9 3.24 -18.35 -2.42
N THR A 10 4.18 -19.20 -2.84
CA THR A 10 4.77 -20.24 -2.01
C THR A 10 6.27 -20.03 -1.96
N TYR A 11 6.82 -19.96 -0.77
CA TYR A 11 8.24 -19.80 -0.56
C TYR A 11 8.99 -21.18 -0.61
N PRO A 12 10.32 -21.19 -0.88
CA PRO A 12 11.09 -22.44 -0.94
C PRO A 12 11.03 -23.30 0.32
N ASN A 13 10.78 -22.68 1.49
CA ASN A 13 10.58 -23.37 2.77
C ASN A 13 9.18 -24.00 2.94
N GLY A 14 8.35 -24.04 1.88
CA GLY A 14 7.03 -24.63 1.88
C GLY A 14 5.91 -23.72 2.43
N VAL A 15 6.23 -22.49 2.87
CA VAL A 15 5.22 -21.55 3.38
C VAL A 15 4.35 -21.03 2.24
N HIS A 16 3.04 -21.32 2.31
CA HIS A 16 2.03 -20.75 1.43
C HIS A 16 1.58 -19.38 1.96
N ALA A 17 2.19 -18.31 1.48
CA ALA A 17 1.89 -16.94 1.92
C ALA A 17 0.59 -16.39 1.32
N LEU A 18 0.33 -16.68 0.04
CA LEU A 18 -0.86 -16.24 -0.69
C LEU A 18 -1.48 -17.39 -1.47
N ALA A 19 -2.80 -17.43 -1.58
CA ALA A 19 -3.52 -18.40 -2.40
C ALA A 19 -4.69 -17.74 -3.13
N ARG A 20 -4.64 -17.78 -4.46
CA ARG A 20 -5.71 -17.35 -5.37
C ARG A 20 -6.28 -15.95 -5.04
N PHE A 21 -5.43 -14.99 -4.71
CA PHE A 21 -5.88 -13.62 -4.47
C PHE A 21 -6.23 -12.98 -5.81
N SER A 22 -7.49 -12.56 -5.97
CA SER A 22 -7.95 -11.87 -7.19
C SER A 22 -8.61 -10.55 -6.83
N ALA A 23 -8.23 -9.49 -7.54
CA ALA A 23 -8.83 -8.16 -7.42
C ALA A 23 -8.55 -7.36 -8.70
N GLU A 24 -9.49 -6.51 -9.07
CA GLU A 24 -9.31 -5.50 -10.10
C GLU A 24 -9.33 -4.11 -9.44
N ILE A 25 -8.34 -3.29 -9.75
CA ILE A 25 -8.17 -1.95 -9.19
C ILE A 25 -8.22 -0.96 -10.35
N ARG A 26 -9.14 -0.02 -10.25
CA ARG A 26 -9.37 0.99 -11.29
C ARG A 26 -8.25 2.02 -11.28
N GLN A 27 -8.00 2.61 -12.43
CA GLN A 27 -7.06 3.73 -12.51
C GLN A 27 -7.53 4.89 -11.63
N GLY A 28 -6.62 5.47 -10.86
CA GLY A 28 -6.89 6.57 -9.96
C GLY A 28 -7.69 6.21 -8.70
N GLU A 29 -7.94 4.93 -8.45
CA GLU A 29 -8.61 4.45 -7.24
C GLU A 29 -7.62 4.35 -6.08
N ILE A 30 -8.07 4.65 -4.86
CA ILE A 30 -7.34 4.36 -3.62
C ILE A 30 -7.91 3.10 -2.99
N VAL A 31 -7.12 2.05 -2.90
CA VAL A 31 -7.49 0.77 -2.29
C VAL A 31 -6.66 0.53 -1.05
N ALA A 32 -7.30 0.27 0.09
CA ALA A 32 -6.63 -0.20 1.29
C ALA A 32 -6.70 -1.73 1.39
N ILE A 33 -5.61 -2.36 1.77
CA ILE A 33 -5.52 -3.80 2.06
C ILE A 33 -5.29 -3.94 3.56
N ILE A 34 -6.26 -4.54 4.25
CA ILE A 34 -6.18 -4.80 5.70
C ILE A 34 -6.26 -6.29 6.00
N GLY A 35 -5.80 -6.68 7.17
CA GLY A 35 -5.83 -8.06 7.62
C GLY A 35 -4.90 -8.27 8.80
N GLY A 36 -5.06 -9.38 9.50
CA GLY A 36 -4.23 -9.74 10.66
C GLY A 36 -2.74 -9.86 10.33
N SER A 37 -1.90 -9.86 11.35
CA SER A 37 -0.47 -10.08 11.19
C SER A 37 -0.20 -11.42 10.47
N GLY A 38 0.73 -11.41 9.52
CA GLY A 38 1.10 -12.61 8.77
C GLY A 38 0.08 -13.09 7.73
N CYS A 39 -0.96 -12.31 7.41
CA CYS A 39 -1.91 -12.67 6.34
C CYS A 39 -1.39 -12.45 4.91
N GLY A 40 -0.15 -12.00 4.73
CA GLY A 40 0.47 -11.88 3.41
C GLY A 40 0.34 -10.52 2.73
N LYS A 41 -0.05 -9.44 3.44
CA LYS A 41 -0.21 -8.09 2.86
C LYS A 41 1.07 -7.59 2.18
N SER A 42 2.19 -7.58 2.89
CA SER A 42 3.47 -7.14 2.33
C SER A 42 3.98 -8.10 1.24
N THR A 43 3.65 -9.39 1.32
CA THR A 43 3.93 -10.35 0.23
C THR A 43 3.16 -9.99 -1.03
N LEU A 44 1.86 -9.67 -0.89
CA LEU A 44 1.02 -9.24 -2.01
C LEU A 44 1.55 -7.93 -2.61
N LEU A 45 1.89 -6.96 -1.76
CA LEU A 45 2.46 -5.69 -2.21
C LEU A 45 3.76 -5.87 -2.99
N ARG A 46 4.67 -6.75 -2.50
CA ARG A 46 5.93 -7.07 -3.21
C ARG A 46 5.68 -7.79 -4.53
N ALA A 47 4.66 -8.64 -4.61
CA ALA A 47 4.27 -9.27 -5.87
C ALA A 47 3.76 -8.24 -6.87
N ILE A 48 2.95 -7.27 -6.44
CA ILE A 48 2.46 -6.16 -7.29
C ILE A 48 3.63 -5.27 -7.74
N ALA A 49 4.61 -5.03 -6.87
CA ALA A 49 5.80 -4.24 -7.21
C ALA A 49 6.78 -4.96 -8.15
N GLY A 50 6.58 -6.26 -8.42
CA GLY A 50 7.55 -7.08 -9.16
C GLY A 50 8.83 -7.38 -8.39
N LEU A 51 8.88 -7.07 -7.07
CA LEU A 51 10.05 -7.31 -6.22
C LEU A 51 10.18 -8.77 -5.79
N ASP A 52 9.05 -9.47 -5.68
CA ASP A 52 8.97 -10.87 -5.32
C ASP A 52 7.81 -11.52 -6.10
N PRO A 53 8.04 -11.96 -7.35
CA PRO A 53 6.99 -12.37 -8.25
C PRO A 53 6.11 -13.50 -7.70
N ALA A 54 4.85 -13.52 -8.12
CA ALA A 54 3.89 -14.55 -7.78
C ALA A 54 4.40 -15.94 -8.22
N SER A 55 4.14 -16.98 -7.42
CA SER A 55 4.44 -18.39 -7.78
C SER A 55 3.37 -18.97 -8.70
N SER A 56 2.16 -18.41 -8.69
CA SER A 56 1.04 -18.77 -9.55
C SER A 56 0.10 -17.59 -9.74
N GLY A 57 -0.72 -17.63 -10.79
CA GLY A 57 -1.55 -16.51 -11.19
C GLY A 57 -0.73 -15.41 -11.87
N SER A 58 -1.30 -14.21 -11.96
CA SER A 58 -0.62 -13.10 -12.62
C SER A 58 -0.98 -11.74 -12.01
N VAL A 59 -0.03 -10.80 -12.08
CA VAL A 59 -0.22 -9.37 -11.84
C VAL A 59 -0.05 -8.66 -13.16
N ARG A 60 -1.01 -7.81 -13.54
CA ARG A 60 -0.96 -7.06 -14.80
C ARG A 60 -1.30 -5.59 -14.54
N LEU A 61 -0.51 -4.71 -15.14
CA LEU A 61 -0.83 -3.28 -15.25
C LEU A 61 -1.22 -3.02 -16.70
N ASP A 62 -2.50 -2.78 -16.95
CA ASP A 62 -3.10 -2.83 -18.28
C ASP A 62 -2.72 -4.12 -19.02
N ASP A 63 -2.03 -4.03 -20.16
CA ASP A 63 -1.57 -5.19 -20.92
C ASP A 63 -0.19 -5.71 -20.51
N ILE A 64 0.47 -5.06 -19.54
CA ILE A 64 1.84 -5.39 -19.11
C ILE A 64 1.78 -6.39 -17.95
N ALA A 65 2.37 -7.57 -18.12
CA ALA A 65 2.57 -8.52 -17.01
C ALA A 65 3.73 -8.05 -16.12
N ILE A 66 3.48 -7.98 -14.81
CA ILE A 66 4.47 -7.52 -13.82
C ILE A 66 5.17 -8.75 -13.22
N SER A 67 6.39 -8.99 -13.65
CA SER A 67 7.28 -10.07 -13.13
C SER A 67 8.63 -9.54 -12.62
N ALA A 68 8.88 -8.25 -12.77
CA ALA A 68 10.05 -7.52 -12.30
C ALA A 68 9.64 -6.09 -11.95
N PRO A 69 10.46 -5.32 -11.21
CA PRO A 69 10.21 -3.90 -10.95
C PRO A 69 9.96 -3.13 -12.24
N HIS A 70 8.95 -2.25 -12.22
CA HIS A 70 8.52 -1.51 -13.40
C HIS A 70 8.45 0.00 -13.09
N GLU A 71 8.90 0.85 -14.00
CA GLU A 71 8.99 2.31 -13.84
C GLU A 71 7.64 2.99 -13.50
N LYS A 72 6.54 2.42 -13.97
CA LYS A 72 5.18 2.91 -13.69
C LYS A 72 4.68 2.58 -12.29
N ILE A 73 5.43 1.80 -11.49
CA ILE A 73 5.04 1.38 -10.16
C ILE A 73 6.04 1.93 -9.14
N GLY A 74 5.59 2.91 -8.35
CA GLY A 74 6.32 3.43 -7.19
C GLY A 74 6.01 2.63 -5.93
N ILE A 75 6.95 2.57 -4.99
CA ILE A 75 6.76 1.95 -3.69
C ILE A 75 7.31 2.81 -2.56
N ILE A 76 6.53 2.92 -1.49
CA ILE A 76 6.90 3.54 -0.21
C ILE A 76 6.85 2.44 0.84
N PHE A 77 7.96 2.24 1.54
CA PHE A 77 8.08 1.26 2.61
C PHE A 77 7.70 1.88 3.96
N GLN A 78 7.45 1.04 4.94
CA GLN A 78 7.18 1.41 6.32
C GLN A 78 8.27 2.35 6.88
N GLU A 79 9.53 2.00 6.65
CA GLU A 79 10.66 2.89 6.87
C GLU A 79 10.90 3.75 5.64
N PRO A 80 11.25 5.04 5.76
CA PRO A 80 11.48 5.94 4.62
C PRO A 80 12.56 5.46 3.64
N ARG A 81 13.53 4.66 4.11
CA ARG A 81 14.65 4.11 3.33
C ARG A 81 15.30 5.14 2.44
N LEU A 82 15.57 6.32 3.01
CA LEU A 82 16.33 7.34 2.32
C LEU A 82 17.78 6.89 2.17
N LEU A 83 18.40 7.26 1.06
CA LEU A 83 19.81 6.99 0.80
C LEU A 83 20.66 7.92 1.68
N PRO A 84 21.36 7.40 2.72
CA PRO A 84 21.98 8.23 3.74
C PRO A 84 23.17 9.06 3.24
N TRP A 85 23.71 8.70 2.08
CA TRP A 85 24.82 9.38 1.38
C TRP A 85 24.35 10.39 0.34
N LEU A 86 23.05 10.65 0.23
CA LEU A 86 22.47 11.64 -0.66
C LEU A 86 21.76 12.73 0.15
N SER A 87 21.81 13.97 -0.36
CA SER A 87 20.99 15.04 0.19
C SER A 87 19.48 14.75 0.00
N VAL A 88 18.63 15.52 0.67
CA VAL A 88 17.18 15.43 0.49
C VAL A 88 16.78 15.66 -0.96
N ALA A 89 17.34 16.69 -1.62
CA ALA A 89 17.08 16.94 -3.03
C ALA A 89 17.55 15.79 -3.94
N ASP A 90 18.72 15.21 -3.68
CA ASP A 90 19.25 14.09 -4.45
C ASP A 90 18.46 12.82 -4.20
N ASN A 91 17.97 12.59 -2.97
CA ASN A 91 17.03 11.50 -2.69
C ASN A 91 15.78 11.60 -3.54
N ILE A 92 15.13 12.78 -3.59
CA ILE A 92 13.93 13.00 -4.41
C ILE A 92 14.27 12.82 -5.90
N GLY A 93 15.38 13.38 -6.35
CA GLY A 93 15.80 13.33 -7.75
C GLY A 93 16.39 11.99 -8.21
N PHE A 94 16.50 11.00 -7.31
CA PHE A 94 17.18 9.73 -7.60
C PHE A 94 16.56 8.97 -8.80
N GLY A 95 15.24 8.91 -8.88
CA GLY A 95 14.51 8.27 -9.98
C GLY A 95 14.42 9.09 -11.27
N LEU A 96 15.10 10.25 -11.35
CA LEU A 96 15.06 11.17 -12.50
C LEU A 96 16.41 11.27 -13.23
N SER A 97 17.29 10.28 -13.10
CA SER A 97 18.65 10.30 -13.66
C SER A 97 18.67 10.47 -15.19
N GLU A 98 17.67 9.94 -15.88
CA GLU A 98 17.54 10.00 -17.34
C GLU A 98 17.11 11.38 -17.87
N LEU A 99 16.63 12.27 -16.98
CA LEU A 99 16.17 13.60 -17.40
C LEU A 99 17.31 14.62 -17.47
N PRO A 100 17.21 15.62 -18.35
CA PRO A 100 18.11 16.77 -18.36
C PRO A 100 18.21 17.43 -16.98
N ALA A 101 19.39 17.92 -16.62
CA ALA A 101 19.69 18.42 -15.27
C ALA A 101 18.80 19.61 -14.84
N ASP A 102 18.39 20.46 -15.78
CA ASP A 102 17.49 21.59 -15.55
C ASP A 102 16.06 21.11 -15.24
N VAL A 103 15.54 20.18 -16.05
CA VAL A 103 14.21 19.55 -15.85
C VAL A 103 14.18 18.82 -14.51
N ARG A 104 15.23 18.04 -14.22
CA ARG A 104 15.34 17.33 -12.93
C ARG A 104 15.31 18.30 -11.75
N ARG A 105 16.10 19.37 -11.79
CA ARG A 105 16.12 20.39 -10.73
C ARG A 105 14.76 21.04 -10.51
N GLU A 106 14.07 21.39 -11.60
CA GLU A 106 12.74 21.98 -11.53
C GLU A 106 11.73 21.02 -10.87
N ARG A 107 11.70 19.75 -11.31
CA ARG A 107 10.80 18.72 -10.71
C ARG A 107 11.09 18.50 -9.24
N VAL A 108 12.36 18.41 -8.85
CA VAL A 108 12.77 18.24 -7.45
C VAL A 108 12.36 19.46 -6.63
N ALA A 109 12.57 20.68 -7.12
CA ALA A 109 12.18 21.90 -6.41
C ALA A 109 10.66 21.97 -6.20
N LYS A 110 9.86 21.62 -7.23
CA LYS A 110 8.40 21.53 -7.12
C LYS A 110 7.98 20.46 -6.10
N ALA A 111 8.60 19.28 -6.13
CA ALA A 111 8.30 18.21 -5.19
C ALA A 111 8.63 18.62 -3.74
N LEU A 112 9.78 19.25 -3.50
CA LEU A 112 10.17 19.79 -2.18
C LEU A 112 9.17 20.83 -1.65
N ALA A 113 8.75 21.77 -2.50
CA ALA A 113 7.76 22.78 -2.14
C ALA A 113 6.42 22.12 -1.75
N ARG A 114 5.98 21.11 -2.52
CA ARG A 114 4.73 20.38 -2.27
C ARG A 114 4.73 19.63 -0.95
N VAL A 115 5.88 19.07 -0.52
CA VAL A 115 5.98 18.37 0.77
C VAL A 115 6.38 19.31 1.92
N GLY A 116 6.44 20.63 1.67
CA GLY A 116 6.76 21.64 2.70
C GLY A 116 8.19 21.57 3.22
N LEU A 117 9.14 21.13 2.39
CA LEU A 117 10.55 20.92 2.77
C LEU A 117 11.53 21.65 1.84
N ALA A 118 11.11 22.76 1.21
CA ALA A 118 11.97 23.53 0.31
C ALA A 118 13.26 24.02 0.99
N ASP A 119 13.19 24.39 2.27
CA ASP A 119 14.31 24.83 3.10
C ASP A 119 15.29 23.68 3.44
N LYS A 120 14.87 22.42 3.30
CA LYS A 120 15.63 21.22 3.63
C LYS A 120 16.33 20.56 2.43
N ALA A 121 16.31 21.20 1.25
CA ALA A 121 16.85 20.62 0.01
C ALA A 121 18.28 20.08 0.16
N LYS A 122 19.15 20.78 0.90
CA LYS A 122 20.57 20.45 1.13
C LYS A 122 20.81 19.62 2.40
N ALA A 123 19.78 19.38 3.22
CA ALA A 123 19.90 18.58 4.43
C ALA A 123 20.18 17.10 4.12
N TRP A 124 20.73 16.39 5.09
CA TRP A 124 20.96 14.96 5.03
C TRP A 124 19.82 14.19 5.72
N PRO A 125 19.55 12.93 5.35
CA PRO A 125 18.50 12.14 5.99
C PRO A 125 18.56 12.10 7.52
N ARG A 126 19.74 12.07 8.11
CA ARG A 126 19.98 12.09 9.57
C ARG A 126 19.54 13.37 10.28
N GLU A 127 19.32 14.45 9.54
CA GLU A 127 18.91 15.75 10.05
C GLU A 127 17.38 15.96 10.02
N LEU A 128 16.64 14.93 9.55
CA LEU A 128 15.20 14.95 9.41
C LEU A 128 14.51 14.27 10.60
N SER A 129 13.34 14.80 11.00
CA SER A 129 12.42 14.03 11.84
C SER A 129 11.83 12.86 11.04
N GLY A 130 11.24 11.86 11.73
CA GLY A 130 10.60 10.72 11.09
C GLY A 130 9.52 11.14 10.08
N GLY A 131 8.66 12.11 10.44
CA GLY A 131 7.65 12.65 9.54
C GLY A 131 8.23 13.38 8.33
N GLN A 132 9.31 14.16 8.51
CA GLN A 132 10.01 14.80 7.40
C GLN A 132 10.65 13.76 6.46
N ALA A 133 11.30 12.74 7.01
CA ALA A 133 11.87 11.66 6.23
C ALA A 133 10.79 10.91 5.41
N GLN A 134 9.61 10.69 6.00
CA GLN A 134 8.49 10.07 5.29
C GLN A 134 7.95 10.97 4.16
N ARG A 135 7.85 12.28 4.38
CA ARG A 135 7.49 13.24 3.32
C ARG A 135 8.49 13.21 2.16
N VAL A 136 9.79 13.11 2.45
CA VAL A 136 10.83 12.95 1.42
C VAL A 136 10.66 11.65 0.66
N ALA A 137 10.35 10.53 1.34
CA ALA A 137 10.10 9.24 0.69
C ALA A 137 8.87 9.28 -0.22
N ILE A 138 7.79 9.95 0.20
CA ILE A 138 6.60 10.18 -0.62
C ILE A 138 6.96 11.03 -1.86
N ALA A 139 7.66 12.14 -1.67
CA ALA A 139 8.09 13.00 -2.79
C ALA A 139 8.98 12.22 -3.79
N ARG A 140 9.94 11.41 -3.29
CA ARG A 140 10.79 10.55 -4.12
C ARG A 140 9.98 9.55 -4.95
N ALA A 141 8.95 8.96 -4.36
CA ALA A 141 8.12 7.97 -5.04
C ALA A 141 7.16 8.61 -6.07
N LEU A 142 6.73 9.86 -5.84
CA LEU A 142 5.78 10.56 -6.71
C LEU A 142 6.44 11.36 -7.83
N VAL A 143 7.69 11.83 -7.67
CA VAL A 143 8.36 12.70 -8.64
C VAL A 143 8.53 12.08 -10.03
N PRO A 144 8.70 10.73 -10.18
CA PRO A 144 8.70 10.07 -11.48
C PRO A 144 7.31 10.01 -12.14
N GLN A 145 6.24 10.38 -11.40
CA GLN A 145 4.84 10.29 -11.85
C GLN A 145 4.39 8.87 -12.17
N PRO A 146 4.47 7.94 -11.20
CA PRO A 146 4.05 6.56 -11.41
C PRO A 146 2.54 6.47 -11.66
N GLU A 147 2.10 5.46 -12.41
CA GLU A 147 0.68 5.14 -12.60
C GLU A 147 0.09 4.44 -11.36
N VAL A 148 0.92 3.69 -10.65
CA VAL A 148 0.57 2.97 -9.41
C VAL A 148 1.55 3.33 -8.31
N LEU A 149 1.04 3.67 -7.13
CA LEU A 149 1.84 3.90 -5.92
C LEU A 149 1.43 2.91 -4.84
N LEU A 150 2.39 2.14 -4.38
CA LEU A 150 2.24 1.14 -3.33
C LEU A 150 2.77 1.71 -2.01
N LEU A 151 2.02 1.53 -0.92
CA LEU A 151 2.37 2.03 0.40
C LEU A 151 2.29 0.87 1.41
N ASP A 152 3.42 0.50 2.00
CA ASP A 152 3.50 -0.57 3.03
C ASP A 152 3.58 0.08 4.41
N GLU A 153 2.46 0.17 5.12
CA GLU A 153 2.30 0.75 6.46
C GLU A 153 2.97 2.14 6.63
N PRO A 154 2.73 3.12 5.72
CA PRO A 154 3.54 4.33 5.61
C PRO A 154 3.43 5.28 6.81
N PHE A 155 2.46 5.07 7.69
CA PHE A 155 2.17 5.96 8.83
C PHE A 155 2.39 5.30 10.19
N SER A 156 2.77 4.02 10.24
CA SER A 156 2.83 3.23 11.47
C SER A 156 3.82 3.75 12.52
N ALA A 157 4.92 4.36 12.09
CA ALA A 157 5.97 4.89 12.97
C ALA A 157 5.75 6.35 13.42
N LEU A 158 4.58 6.96 13.09
CA LEU A 158 4.31 8.37 13.33
C LEU A 158 3.36 8.56 14.52
N ASP A 159 3.56 9.66 15.25
CA ASP A 159 2.59 10.12 16.25
C ASP A 159 1.26 10.53 15.59
N ALA A 160 0.20 10.64 16.38
CA ALA A 160 -1.16 10.84 15.89
C ALA A 160 -1.34 12.15 15.09
N PHE A 161 -0.65 13.24 15.47
CA PHE A 161 -0.76 14.53 14.77
C PHE A 161 -0.03 14.49 13.44
N THR A 162 1.23 14.07 13.45
CA THR A 162 2.05 13.91 12.24
C THR A 162 1.40 12.95 11.25
N ARG A 163 0.78 11.87 11.73
CA ARG A 163 0.07 10.89 10.92
C ARG A 163 -1.11 11.53 10.19
N ARG A 164 -1.98 12.28 10.90
CA ARG A 164 -3.13 12.97 10.30
C ARG A 164 -2.70 13.97 9.23
N ASP A 165 -1.75 14.82 9.57
CA ASP A 165 -1.21 15.82 8.65
C ASP A 165 -0.62 15.16 7.39
N LEU A 166 0.08 14.04 7.53
CA LEU A 166 0.65 13.33 6.39
C LEU A 166 -0.40 12.60 5.55
N GLN A 167 -1.48 12.10 6.15
CA GLN A 167 -2.60 11.49 5.43
C GLN A 167 -3.35 12.53 4.59
N ASP A 168 -3.66 13.69 5.17
CA ASP A 168 -4.32 14.78 4.46
C ASP A 168 -3.42 15.28 3.32
N HIS A 169 -2.13 15.44 3.59
CA HIS A 169 -1.14 15.83 2.59
C HIS A 169 -0.99 14.79 1.44
N LEU A 170 -1.06 13.50 1.75
CA LEU A 170 -1.06 12.45 0.72
C LEU A 170 -2.28 12.57 -0.19
N LEU A 171 -3.46 12.87 0.37
CA LEU A 171 -4.68 13.08 -0.43
C LEU A 171 -4.57 14.31 -1.34
N ASP A 172 -3.96 15.41 -0.85
CA ASP A 172 -3.72 16.60 -1.66
C ASP A 172 -2.77 16.29 -2.82
N LEU A 173 -1.67 15.60 -2.55
CA LEU A 173 -0.72 15.17 -3.59
C LEU A 173 -1.36 14.21 -4.60
N TRP A 174 -2.21 13.30 -4.12
CA TRP A 174 -2.93 12.38 -4.97
C TRP A 174 -3.94 13.09 -5.88
N ALA A 175 -4.64 14.12 -5.37
CA ALA A 175 -5.67 14.82 -6.12
C ALA A 175 -5.15 15.47 -7.41
N ASP A 176 -3.85 15.81 -7.45
CA ASP A 176 -3.22 16.47 -8.60
C ASP A 176 -2.95 15.54 -9.79
N THR A 177 -2.46 14.35 -9.53
CA THR A 177 -2.02 13.40 -10.58
C THR A 177 -2.85 12.13 -10.63
N ARG A 178 -3.60 11.85 -9.58
CA ARG A 178 -4.48 10.71 -9.40
C ARG A 178 -3.84 9.37 -9.79
N PRO A 179 -2.66 9.03 -9.27
CA PRO A 179 -2.13 7.69 -9.43
C PRO A 179 -3.05 6.69 -8.73
N THR A 180 -3.07 5.46 -9.18
CA THR A 180 -3.71 4.37 -8.42
C THR A 180 -2.92 4.14 -7.13
N LEU A 181 -3.55 4.24 -5.95
CA LEU A 181 -2.90 3.99 -4.67
C LEU A 181 -3.31 2.63 -4.09
N ILE A 182 -2.33 1.86 -3.63
CA ILE A 182 -2.57 0.63 -2.86
C ILE A 182 -1.87 0.80 -1.52
N LEU A 183 -2.69 0.94 -0.48
CA LEU A 183 -2.25 1.11 0.89
C LEU A 183 -2.38 -0.20 1.66
N VAL A 184 -1.29 -0.73 2.18
CA VAL A 184 -1.30 -1.78 3.20
C VAL A 184 -1.25 -1.12 4.57
N THR A 185 -2.21 -1.43 5.42
CA THR A 185 -2.25 -0.94 6.80
C THR A 185 -2.93 -1.95 7.72
N HIS A 186 -2.66 -1.86 9.01
CA HIS A 186 -3.42 -2.53 10.08
C HIS A 186 -4.37 -1.56 10.79
N ASP A 187 -4.32 -0.28 10.46
CA ASP A 187 -5.16 0.77 11.04
C ASP A 187 -6.44 0.96 10.19
N VAL A 188 -7.59 0.66 10.83
CA VAL A 188 -8.90 0.79 10.17
C VAL A 188 -9.27 2.24 9.91
N ASP A 189 -8.88 3.16 10.79
CA ASP A 189 -9.11 4.60 10.58
C ASP A 189 -8.39 5.08 9.32
N GLU A 190 -7.15 4.67 9.10
CA GLU A 190 -6.41 4.97 7.87
C GLU A 190 -7.12 4.44 6.62
N ALA A 191 -7.56 3.18 6.67
CA ALA A 191 -8.27 2.57 5.55
C ALA A 191 -9.56 3.33 5.22
N VAL A 192 -10.36 3.68 6.25
CA VAL A 192 -11.62 4.42 6.05
C VAL A 192 -11.38 5.86 5.64
N VAL A 193 -10.33 6.54 6.13
CA VAL A 193 -10.00 7.92 5.74
C VAL A 193 -9.57 8.02 4.29
N LEU A 194 -8.71 7.11 3.85
CA LEU A 194 -7.99 7.25 2.57
C LEU A 194 -8.66 6.49 1.41
N ALA A 195 -9.15 5.27 1.64
CA ALA A 195 -9.50 4.38 0.54
C ALA A 195 -10.90 4.57 -0.02
N ASP A 196 -11.08 4.33 -1.31
CA ASP A 196 -12.37 4.18 -1.97
C ASP A 196 -12.93 2.77 -1.75
N ARG A 197 -12.04 1.78 -1.64
CA ARG A 197 -12.36 0.39 -1.28
C ARG A 197 -11.37 -0.17 -0.30
N VAL A 198 -11.87 -1.02 0.60
CA VAL A 198 -11.06 -1.80 1.54
C VAL A 198 -11.15 -3.28 1.18
N LEU A 199 -10.00 -3.89 0.93
CA LEU A 199 -9.85 -5.33 0.72
C LEU A 199 -9.44 -5.97 2.04
N VAL A 200 -10.33 -6.74 2.64
CA VAL A 200 -10.05 -7.48 3.88
C VAL A 200 -9.42 -8.82 3.52
N MET A 201 -8.25 -9.09 4.08
CA MET A 201 -7.53 -10.36 3.87
C MET A 201 -7.68 -11.28 5.08
N ARG A 202 -7.90 -12.56 4.83
CA ARG A 202 -7.77 -13.62 5.85
C ARG A 202 -6.43 -14.33 5.76
N PRO A 203 -5.88 -14.82 6.89
CA PRO A 203 -4.58 -15.50 6.91
C PRO A 203 -4.65 -16.99 6.52
N ARG A 204 -3.49 -17.59 6.28
CA ARG A 204 -3.16 -19.04 6.27
C ARG A 204 -3.89 -19.91 5.26
N PRO A 205 -3.61 -19.75 3.99
CA PRO A 205 -2.83 -18.71 3.32
C PRO A 205 -3.62 -17.45 3.10
N GLY A 206 -2.92 -16.35 2.83
CA GLY A 206 -3.54 -15.04 2.55
C GLY A 206 -4.49 -15.11 1.36
N ARG A 207 -5.75 -14.72 1.57
CA ARG A 207 -6.82 -14.69 0.54
C ARG A 207 -7.67 -13.45 0.74
N LEU A 208 -8.29 -13.00 -0.32
CA LEU A 208 -9.35 -12.00 -0.21
C LEU A 208 -10.54 -12.62 0.55
N PHE A 209 -10.99 -11.95 1.60
CA PHE A 209 -12.14 -12.33 2.41
C PHE A 209 -13.38 -11.52 2.01
N GLU A 210 -13.25 -10.19 2.00
CA GLU A 210 -14.33 -9.28 1.68
C GLU A 210 -13.81 -8.02 1.00
N THR A 211 -14.64 -7.40 0.16
CA THR A 211 -14.39 -6.08 -0.44
C THR A 211 -15.45 -5.11 0.03
N ILE A 212 -15.04 -4.03 0.68
CA ILE A 212 -15.94 -3.02 1.25
C ILE A 212 -15.72 -1.70 0.49
N SER A 213 -16.76 -1.17 -0.14
CA SER A 213 -16.73 0.15 -0.78
C SER A 213 -17.00 1.25 0.24
N ILE A 214 -16.16 2.26 0.28
CA ILE A 214 -16.29 3.41 1.20
C ILE A 214 -16.89 4.59 0.43
N ASN A 215 -18.20 4.69 0.43
CA ASN A 215 -18.95 5.71 -0.30
C ASN A 215 -19.06 7.02 0.51
N LEU A 216 -17.93 7.56 0.95
CA LEU A 216 -17.82 8.83 1.65
C LEU A 216 -17.10 9.84 0.76
N ALA A 217 -17.67 11.03 0.60
CA ALA A 217 -17.01 12.13 -0.08
C ALA A 217 -15.77 12.60 0.68
N ARG A 218 -14.75 13.08 -0.03
CA ARG A 218 -13.56 13.71 0.56
C ARG A 218 -13.73 15.25 0.57
N PRO A 219 -13.23 15.97 1.60
CA PRO A 219 -12.57 15.45 2.80
C PRO A 219 -13.55 14.71 3.73
N ARG A 220 -13.09 13.60 4.33
CA ARG A 220 -13.93 12.77 5.21
C ARG A 220 -13.87 13.28 6.64
N ASP A 221 -15.06 13.58 7.20
CA ASP A 221 -15.17 13.93 8.62
C ASP A 221 -15.07 12.67 9.47
N ARG A 222 -13.94 12.56 10.20
CA ARG A 222 -13.62 11.42 11.08
C ARG A 222 -14.56 11.32 12.31
N ASN A 223 -15.33 12.38 12.59
CA ASN A 223 -16.27 12.42 13.72
C ASN A 223 -17.72 12.19 13.28
N SER A 224 -17.97 11.94 12.00
CA SER A 224 -19.32 11.71 11.49
C SER A 224 -19.81 10.28 11.81
N GLU A 225 -21.12 10.14 12.02
CA GLU A 225 -21.77 8.82 12.22
C GLU A 225 -21.54 7.87 11.05
N LEU A 226 -21.47 8.40 9.82
CA LEU A 226 -21.19 7.61 8.63
C LEU A 226 -19.75 7.06 8.64
N PHE A 227 -18.78 7.85 9.10
CA PHE A 227 -17.42 7.37 9.26
C PHE A 227 -17.35 6.23 10.27
N ASP A 228 -17.98 6.38 11.43
CA ASP A 228 -18.07 5.35 12.46
C ASP A 228 -18.82 4.11 11.97
N HIS A 229 -19.82 4.25 11.12
CA HIS A 229 -20.50 3.12 10.50
C HIS A 229 -19.54 2.29 9.63
N PHE A 230 -18.79 2.92 8.72
CA PHE A 230 -17.81 2.21 7.89
C PHE A 230 -16.68 1.59 8.72
N LYS A 231 -16.19 2.32 9.72
CA LYS A 231 -15.17 1.81 10.64
C LYS A 231 -15.65 0.52 11.35
N ARG A 232 -16.86 0.52 11.89
CA ARG A 232 -17.45 -0.67 12.52
C ARG A 232 -17.65 -1.82 11.54
N HIS A 233 -18.07 -1.53 10.31
CA HIS A 233 -18.21 -2.55 9.26
C HIS A 233 -16.86 -3.20 8.95
N VAL A 234 -15.83 -2.40 8.72
CA VAL A 234 -14.47 -2.88 8.44
C VAL A 234 -13.90 -3.70 9.62
N LEU A 235 -14.08 -3.22 10.87
CA LEU A 235 -13.67 -3.97 12.06
C LEU A 235 -14.38 -5.32 12.18
N THR A 236 -15.70 -5.34 12.00
CA THR A 236 -16.50 -6.59 12.05
C THR A 236 -16.04 -7.58 10.97
N SER A 237 -15.76 -7.10 9.75
CA SER A 237 -15.25 -7.94 8.67
C SER A 237 -13.85 -8.47 9.01
N LEU A 238 -12.99 -7.64 9.59
CA LEU A 238 -11.66 -8.05 10.01
C LEU A 238 -11.74 -9.15 11.09
N ASP A 239 -12.57 -9.00 12.13
CA ASP A 239 -12.78 -9.99 13.17
C ASP A 239 -13.26 -11.33 12.59
N ARG A 240 -14.27 -11.29 11.71
CA ARG A 240 -14.76 -12.48 10.99
C ARG A 240 -13.70 -13.14 10.11
N SER A 241 -12.79 -12.37 9.52
CA SER A 241 -11.68 -12.90 8.72
C SER A 241 -10.66 -13.69 9.54
N LEU A 242 -10.58 -13.40 10.86
CA LEU A 242 -9.66 -14.03 11.81
C LEU A 242 -10.30 -15.22 12.54
N ASP A 243 -11.63 -15.37 12.51
CA ASP A 243 -12.36 -16.40 13.22
C ASP A 243 -12.07 -17.80 12.64
N ARG A 244 -11.46 -18.66 13.48
CA ARG A 244 -11.07 -20.02 13.07
C ARG A 244 -12.27 -20.92 12.78
N ASN A 245 -13.42 -20.66 13.38
CA ASN A 245 -14.63 -21.50 13.27
C ASN A 245 -15.31 -21.38 11.89
N VAL A 246 -15.05 -20.32 11.13
CA VAL A 246 -15.59 -20.15 9.75
C VAL A 246 -14.72 -20.86 8.72
N LEU A 247 -13.48 -21.25 9.07
CA LEU A 247 -12.53 -21.87 8.15
C LEU A 247 -12.89 -23.34 7.82
N ASP A 248 -13.63 -24.03 8.69
CA ASP A 248 -13.96 -25.45 8.54
C ASP A 248 -15.27 -25.71 7.78
N ALA A 249 -16.12 -24.71 7.59
CA ALA A 249 -17.44 -24.88 6.98
C ALA A 249 -17.42 -25.07 5.45
N HIS A 250 -16.31 -24.78 4.76
CA HIS A 250 -16.18 -24.92 3.29
C HIS A 250 -15.06 -25.87 2.84
N GLY A 251 -14.51 -26.66 3.75
CA GLY A 251 -13.36 -27.52 3.50
C GLY A 251 -13.52 -29.00 3.84
N ARG A 252 -14.75 -29.49 4.05
CA ARG A 252 -14.97 -30.93 4.21
C ARG A 252 -15.82 -31.47 3.06
N SER A 253 -15.14 -31.94 2.04
CA SER A 253 -15.55 -33.15 1.31
C SER A 253 -14.36 -34.10 1.33
N ASP A 254 -14.59 -35.28 1.92
CA ASP A 254 -13.80 -36.48 1.88
C ASP A 254 -12.41 -36.52 2.55
N GLU A 255 -12.30 -37.13 3.71
CA GLU A 255 -11.84 -38.54 3.75
C GLU A 255 -11.97 -39.13 5.18
N GLY A 256 -12.34 -40.36 5.18
CA GLY A 256 -12.75 -41.17 6.30
C GLY A 256 -11.66 -41.50 7.32
N GLY A 257 -12.18 -41.85 8.45
CA GLY A 257 -11.75 -42.71 9.50
C GLY A 257 -10.29 -43.09 9.65
N ALA A 258 -9.74 -42.74 10.81
CA ALA A 258 -8.95 -43.69 11.60
C ALA A 258 -8.92 -43.22 13.06
N MET A 259 -9.62 -43.98 13.90
CA MET A 259 -9.35 -43.99 15.34
C MET A 259 -7.90 -44.46 15.54
N TRP A 260 -7.17 -43.76 16.39
CA TRP A 260 -6.10 -44.34 17.17
C TRP A 260 -6.11 -43.75 18.59
N TRP A 261 -6.09 -44.64 19.52
CA TRP A 261 -6.04 -44.62 20.99
C TRP A 261 -5.26 -43.49 21.64
#